data_4e435a9d4ffadcb2a8b7b56743e5987c
#
_entry.id   4e435a9d4ffadcb2a8b7b56743e5987c
#
_cell.length_a   1.000
_cell.length_b   1.000
_cell.length_c   1.000
_cell.angle_alpha   90.00
_cell.angle_beta   90.00
_cell.angle_gamma   90.00
#
_symmetry.space_group_name_H-M   'P 1'
#
loop_
_entity.id
_entity.type
_entity.pdbx_description
1 polymer ?
#
loop_
_entity_poly.entity_id
_entity_poly.type
_entity_poly.pdbx_seq_one_letter_code
_entity_poly.pdbx_strand_id
1 'polypeptide(L)'
;MHNMFHKAMEQARINGMIAVNPTDGTTLPRREQNEMRVLSLEEERRLLSVIGMHRLGVAILFDLATGLRIGELCALKWSDINFQKQTVKISRTLQRIKKSQAERDDNLSYGHCTHIIEASVKTQSGFREIPIPNNVFAKLMEYKVQIQDQEKAMCCGCYMDNGYLFASPMGGCVEPSHMRDVLNYLLQVAGIDHVNFHALRHTFATRAIERGVNVKTLSDILGHSQVQITMDLYCHTSLDHMRDVMNSMADLF
;
A
#
# COMPACT_ATOMS: atom_id res chain seq x y z
N MET A 1 -6.52 13.20 17.98
CA MET A 1 -6.34 14.37 18.86
C MET A 1 -6.21 13.93 20.32
N HIS A 2 -7.15 13.19 20.92
CA HIS A 2 -7.09 12.75 22.33
C HIS A 2 -5.77 12.06 22.71
N ASN A 3 -5.30 11.05 21.95
CA ASN A 3 -4.05 10.33 22.28
C ASN A 3 -2.80 11.23 22.33
N MET A 4 -2.78 12.29 21.52
CA MET A 4 -1.68 13.27 21.55
C MET A 4 -1.76 14.15 22.78
N PHE A 5 -2.98 14.60 23.11
CA PHE A 5 -3.22 15.43 24.28
C PHE A 5 -2.99 14.66 25.59
N HIS A 6 -3.47 13.40 25.64
CA HIS A 6 -3.22 12.51 26.80
C HIS A 6 -1.71 12.31 27.04
N LYS A 7 -0.93 12.02 25.99
CA LYS A 7 0.53 11.87 26.12
C LYS A 7 1.21 13.15 26.58
N ALA A 8 0.77 14.32 26.09
CA ALA A 8 1.32 15.60 26.51
C ALA A 8 1.02 15.90 28.00
N MET A 9 -0.21 15.64 28.45
CA MET A 9 -0.61 15.80 29.84
C MET A 9 0.11 14.79 30.76
N GLU A 10 0.29 13.56 30.30
CA GLU A 10 1.05 12.54 31.03
C GLU A 10 2.53 12.95 31.21
N GLN A 11 3.13 13.50 30.14
CA GLN A 11 4.49 14.04 30.27
C GLN A 11 4.55 15.22 31.25
N ALA A 12 3.55 16.10 31.25
CA ALA A 12 3.46 17.21 32.22
C ALA A 12 3.33 16.69 33.66
N ARG A 13 2.57 15.59 33.88
CA ARG A 13 2.46 14.92 35.18
C ARG A 13 3.81 14.31 35.63
N ILE A 14 4.50 13.62 34.72
CA ILE A 14 5.83 13.05 35.00
C ILE A 14 6.84 14.16 35.36
N ASN A 15 6.76 15.30 34.68
CA ASN A 15 7.63 16.44 34.94
C ASN A 15 7.23 17.24 36.22
N GLY A 16 6.20 16.81 36.95
CA GLY A 16 5.74 17.47 38.17
C GLY A 16 5.01 18.81 37.95
N MET A 17 4.63 19.13 36.71
CA MET A 17 3.91 20.36 36.35
C MET A 17 2.43 20.31 36.74
N ILE A 18 1.84 19.11 36.74
CA ILE A 18 0.47 18.84 37.16
C ILE A 18 0.45 17.60 38.06
N ALA A 19 -0.45 17.57 39.05
CA ALA A 19 -0.57 16.45 39.97
C ALA A 19 -1.28 15.22 39.36
N VAL A 20 -2.26 15.45 38.52
CA VAL A 20 -3.09 14.42 37.88
C VAL A 20 -3.27 14.76 36.39
N ASN A 21 -3.30 13.74 35.57
CA ASN A 21 -3.60 13.93 34.14
C ASN A 21 -5.11 14.16 33.94
N PRO A 22 -5.54 15.39 33.53
CA PRO A 22 -6.97 15.70 33.42
C PRO A 22 -7.69 14.93 32.30
N THR A 23 -6.95 14.21 31.47
CA THR A 23 -7.52 13.38 30.42
C THR A 23 -7.76 11.93 30.88
N ASP A 24 -7.33 11.57 32.09
CA ASP A 24 -7.65 10.29 32.70
C ASP A 24 -9.16 10.23 32.98
N GLY A 25 -9.78 9.13 32.58
CA GLY A 25 -11.23 8.94 32.77
C GLY A 25 -12.12 9.65 31.72
N THR A 26 -11.57 10.33 30.71
CA THR A 26 -12.38 10.86 29.62
C THR A 26 -13.01 9.72 28.81
N THR A 27 -14.33 9.69 28.75
CA THR A 27 -15.08 8.77 27.87
C THR A 27 -15.02 9.28 26.43
N LEU A 28 -14.31 8.58 25.60
CA LEU A 28 -14.24 8.91 24.16
C LEU A 28 -15.54 8.48 23.45
N PRO A 29 -16.01 9.25 22.48
CA PRO A 29 -17.08 8.80 21.61
C PRO A 29 -16.67 7.46 20.95
N ARG A 30 -17.62 6.53 20.89
CA ARG A 30 -17.39 5.25 20.21
C ARG A 30 -17.09 5.55 18.74
N ARG A 31 -15.90 5.15 18.30
CA ARG A 31 -15.50 5.32 16.89
C ARG A 31 -16.35 4.36 16.07
N GLU A 32 -17.18 4.89 15.20
CA GLU A 32 -17.83 4.06 14.18
C GLU A 32 -16.72 3.42 13.35
N GLN A 33 -16.66 2.10 13.36
CA GLN A 33 -15.79 1.35 12.45
C GLN A 33 -16.46 1.40 11.07
N ASN A 34 -16.03 2.32 10.22
CA ASN A 34 -16.39 2.26 8.82
C ASN A 34 -15.77 0.98 8.25
N GLU A 35 -16.61 0.04 7.87
CA GLU A 35 -16.17 -1.14 7.14
C GLU A 35 -15.37 -0.69 5.91
N MET A 36 -14.15 -1.23 5.77
CA MET A 36 -13.33 -0.89 4.63
C MET A 36 -13.90 -1.57 3.40
N ARG A 37 -14.30 -0.76 2.42
CA ARG A 37 -14.85 -1.25 1.15
C ARG A 37 -13.81 -2.13 0.45
N VAL A 38 -14.23 -3.31 0.05
CA VAL A 38 -13.50 -4.27 -0.79
C VAL A 38 -14.14 -4.24 -2.18
N LEU A 39 -13.34 -4.31 -3.23
CA LEU A 39 -13.87 -4.42 -4.60
C LEU A 39 -14.57 -5.77 -4.77
N SER A 40 -15.75 -5.77 -5.39
CA SER A 40 -16.41 -7.00 -5.81
C SER A 40 -15.64 -7.66 -6.97
N LEU A 41 -15.88 -8.93 -7.22
CA LEU A 41 -15.24 -9.64 -8.36
C LEU A 41 -15.55 -8.98 -9.70
N GLU A 42 -16.74 -8.41 -9.84
CA GLU A 42 -17.15 -7.70 -11.05
C GLU A 42 -16.42 -6.35 -11.18
N GLU A 43 -16.28 -5.61 -10.09
CA GLU A 43 -15.50 -4.37 -10.06
C GLU A 43 -14.02 -4.64 -10.35
N GLU A 44 -13.44 -5.70 -9.80
CA GLU A 44 -12.06 -6.10 -10.11
C GLU A 44 -11.89 -6.38 -11.61
N ARG A 45 -12.80 -7.15 -12.22
CA ARG A 45 -12.76 -7.44 -13.67
C ARG A 45 -12.83 -6.16 -14.50
N ARG A 46 -13.75 -5.24 -14.16
CA ARG A 46 -13.88 -3.95 -14.85
C ARG A 46 -12.63 -3.11 -14.68
N LEU A 47 -12.06 -3.03 -13.47
CA LEU A 47 -10.81 -2.30 -13.23
C LEU A 47 -9.67 -2.89 -14.05
N LEU A 48 -9.51 -4.22 -14.05
CA LEU A 48 -8.48 -4.91 -14.81
C LEU A 48 -8.61 -4.71 -16.33
N SER A 49 -9.82 -4.55 -16.85
CA SER A 49 -10.05 -4.31 -18.29
C SER A 49 -9.57 -2.92 -18.77
N VAL A 50 -9.44 -1.96 -17.86
CA VAL A 50 -9.04 -0.58 -18.18
C VAL A 50 -7.63 -0.20 -17.75
N ILE A 51 -6.86 -1.11 -17.12
CA ILE A 51 -5.49 -0.80 -16.64
C ILE A 51 -4.57 -0.32 -17.77
N GLY A 52 -4.77 -0.81 -18.99
CA GLY A 52 -4.00 -0.38 -20.16
C GLY A 52 -4.26 1.06 -20.60
N MET A 53 -5.29 1.73 -20.09
CA MET A 53 -5.61 3.11 -20.45
C MET A 53 -4.72 4.15 -19.77
N HIS A 54 -3.89 3.73 -18.82
CA HIS A 54 -2.94 4.61 -18.16
C HIS A 54 -1.57 3.94 -18.07
N ARG A 55 -0.49 4.70 -18.33
CA ARG A 55 0.88 4.20 -18.30
C ARG A 55 1.29 3.52 -16.98
N LEU A 56 0.74 3.96 -15.86
CA LEU A 56 0.96 3.38 -14.53
C LEU A 56 -0.15 2.38 -14.12
N GLY A 57 -1.03 1.99 -15.02
CA GLY A 57 -2.08 1.01 -14.71
C GLY A 57 -1.51 -0.34 -14.28
N VAL A 58 -0.33 -0.72 -14.82
CA VAL A 58 0.39 -1.92 -14.37
C VAL A 58 0.77 -1.86 -12.87
N ALA A 59 0.99 -0.68 -12.30
CA ALA A 59 1.25 -0.53 -10.87
C ALA A 59 0.00 -0.88 -10.03
N ILE A 60 -1.19 -0.52 -10.52
CA ILE A 60 -2.47 -0.89 -9.88
C ILE A 60 -2.70 -2.40 -9.96
N LEU A 61 -2.42 -3.04 -11.11
CA LEU A 61 -2.45 -4.49 -11.24
C LEU A 61 -1.48 -5.16 -10.27
N PHE A 62 -0.25 -4.63 -10.18
CA PHE A 62 0.78 -5.15 -9.29
C PHE A 62 0.36 -5.08 -7.82
N ASP A 63 -0.26 -3.96 -7.41
CA ASP A 63 -0.75 -3.78 -6.05
C ASP A 63 -1.92 -4.72 -5.71
N LEU A 64 -2.88 -4.88 -6.62
CA LEU A 64 -3.97 -5.86 -6.51
C LEU A 64 -3.46 -7.30 -6.36
N ALA A 65 -2.31 -7.63 -6.97
CA ALA A 65 -1.74 -8.97 -6.95
C ALA A 65 -0.78 -9.24 -5.78
N THR A 66 -0.33 -8.19 -5.09
CA THR A 66 0.71 -8.28 -4.04
C THR A 66 0.29 -7.67 -2.71
N GLY A 67 -0.73 -6.85 -2.70
CA GLY A 67 -1.26 -6.20 -1.50
C GLY A 67 -0.28 -5.27 -0.79
N LEU A 68 0.59 -4.57 -1.51
CA LEU A 68 1.58 -3.66 -0.94
C LEU A 68 0.93 -2.43 -0.31
N ARG A 69 1.66 -1.73 0.52
CA ARG A 69 1.27 -0.36 0.92
C ARG A 69 1.68 0.60 -0.19
N ILE A 70 0.87 1.63 -0.47
CA ILE A 70 1.13 2.61 -1.53
C ILE A 70 2.56 3.20 -1.47
N GLY A 71 3.08 3.47 -0.27
CA GLY A 71 4.44 3.96 -0.11
C GLY A 71 5.51 2.92 -0.43
N GLU A 72 5.25 1.63 -0.16
CA GLU A 72 6.10 0.51 -0.56
C GLU A 72 6.11 0.36 -2.08
N LEU A 73 4.92 0.35 -2.70
CA LEU A 73 4.75 0.27 -4.16
C LEU A 73 5.52 1.37 -4.89
N CYS A 74 5.37 2.63 -4.45
CA CYS A 74 6.05 3.77 -5.06
C CYS A 74 7.58 3.76 -4.86
N ALA A 75 8.08 3.06 -3.84
CA ALA A 75 9.50 2.97 -3.53
C ALA A 75 10.23 1.81 -4.24
N LEU A 76 9.50 0.92 -4.93
CA LEU A 76 10.09 -0.23 -5.61
C LEU A 76 11.04 0.20 -6.72
N LYS A 77 12.16 -0.53 -6.82
CA LYS A 77 13.15 -0.39 -7.88
C LYS A 77 13.33 -1.69 -8.66
N TRP A 78 13.81 -1.61 -9.88
CA TRP A 78 14.15 -2.80 -10.68
C TRP A 78 15.15 -3.70 -9.99
N SER A 79 16.05 -3.13 -9.17
CA SER A 79 17.00 -3.88 -8.36
C SER A 79 16.36 -4.73 -7.25
N ASP A 80 15.09 -4.47 -6.91
CA ASP A 80 14.35 -5.26 -5.93
C ASP A 80 13.69 -6.50 -6.54
N ILE A 81 13.70 -6.61 -7.88
CA ILE A 81 13.12 -7.74 -8.60
C ILE A 81 14.17 -8.82 -8.82
N ASN A 82 13.90 -10.01 -8.35
CA ASN A 82 14.65 -11.20 -8.72
C ASN A 82 14.00 -11.84 -9.96
N PHE A 83 14.60 -11.68 -11.11
CA PHE A 83 14.05 -12.16 -12.39
C PHE A 83 14.05 -13.70 -12.49
N GLN A 84 14.98 -14.39 -11.83
CA GLN A 84 15.06 -15.85 -11.87
C GLN A 84 14.00 -16.51 -10.99
N LYS A 85 13.80 -15.96 -9.79
CA LYS A 85 12.80 -16.45 -8.82
C LYS A 85 11.43 -15.84 -9.02
N GLN A 86 11.32 -14.78 -9.83
CA GLN A 86 10.12 -13.95 -9.98
C GLN A 86 9.59 -13.47 -8.63
N THR A 87 10.48 -12.90 -7.83
CA THR A 87 10.14 -12.35 -6.50
C THR A 87 10.46 -10.87 -6.45
N VAL A 88 9.80 -10.16 -5.53
CA VAL A 88 10.07 -8.77 -5.20
C VAL A 88 10.44 -8.63 -3.74
N LYS A 89 11.53 -7.89 -3.46
CA LYS A 89 12.00 -7.57 -2.12
C LYS A 89 11.46 -6.20 -1.69
N ILE A 90 10.71 -6.16 -0.61
CA ILE A 90 10.20 -4.93 -0.02
C ILE A 90 11.13 -4.50 1.11
N SER A 91 11.78 -3.35 0.97
CA SER A 91 12.76 -2.84 1.94
C SER A 91 12.60 -1.35 2.22
N ARG A 92 11.82 -0.64 1.42
CA ARG A 92 11.71 0.82 1.41
C ARG A 92 10.26 1.28 1.30
N THR A 93 10.03 2.53 1.67
CA THR A 93 8.75 3.23 1.51
C THR A 93 9.00 4.69 1.16
N LEU A 94 8.20 5.24 0.27
CA LEU A 94 8.17 6.68 0.00
C LEU A 94 7.15 7.34 0.92
N GLN A 95 7.56 8.41 1.57
CA GLN A 95 6.72 9.21 2.45
C GLN A 95 6.92 10.70 2.16
N ARG A 96 5.82 11.46 2.20
CA ARG A 96 5.88 12.92 2.17
C ARG A 96 5.94 13.43 3.61
N ILE A 97 7.01 14.12 3.96
CA ILE A 97 7.19 14.72 5.29
C ILE A 97 7.24 16.24 5.20
N LYS A 98 6.89 16.91 6.30
CA LYS A 98 7.05 18.36 6.42
C LYS A 98 8.53 18.68 6.57
N LYS A 99 8.99 19.73 5.87
CA LYS A 99 10.33 20.28 6.08
C LYS A 99 10.46 20.78 7.52
N SER A 100 11.61 20.57 8.12
CA SER A 100 11.93 21.14 9.43
C SER A 100 12.01 22.67 9.34
N GLN A 101 11.96 23.37 10.51
CA GLN A 101 12.06 24.84 10.56
C GLN A 101 13.36 25.32 9.89
N ALA A 102 14.49 24.63 10.17
CA ALA A 102 15.78 24.95 9.59
C ALA A 102 15.84 24.84 8.04
N GLU A 103 15.14 23.86 7.47
CA GLU A 103 15.04 23.67 6.01
C GLU A 103 14.08 24.68 5.33
N ARG A 104 13.28 25.41 6.11
CA ARG A 104 12.38 26.48 5.62
C ARG A 104 13.06 27.83 5.54
N ASP A 105 14.08 28.05 6.38
CA ASP A 105 14.77 29.34 6.48
C ASP A 105 15.82 29.54 5.37
N ASP A 106 16.18 28.49 4.62
CA ASP A 106 16.95 28.62 3.37
C ASP A 106 16.09 29.28 2.29
N ASN A 107 16.23 30.59 2.17
CA ASN A 107 15.48 31.55 1.33
C ASN A 107 15.48 31.29 -0.19
N LEU A 108 15.90 30.10 -0.66
CA LEU A 108 15.95 29.71 -2.08
C LEU A 108 14.80 28.79 -2.51
N SER A 109 13.89 28.43 -1.61
CA SER A 109 12.79 27.48 -1.88
C SER A 109 11.42 28.14 -1.72
N TYR A 110 11.07 29.02 -2.63
CA TYR A 110 9.66 29.38 -2.83
C TYR A 110 8.92 28.10 -3.26
N GLY A 111 8.11 27.51 -2.36
CA GLY A 111 7.07 26.64 -2.84
C GLY A 111 6.70 25.48 -1.97
N HIS A 112 7.30 24.57 -1.41
CA HIS A 112 6.66 23.45 -0.70
C HIS A 112 7.20 23.23 0.72
N CYS A 113 6.29 23.33 1.72
CA CYS A 113 6.59 23.00 3.12
C CYS A 113 6.84 21.50 3.36
N THR A 114 6.87 20.69 2.29
CA THR A 114 7.02 19.23 2.35
C THR A 114 7.97 18.73 1.28
N HIS A 115 8.67 17.63 1.57
CA HIS A 115 9.47 16.90 0.59
C HIS A 115 9.21 15.39 0.70
N ILE A 116 9.57 14.65 -0.34
CA ILE A 116 9.47 13.19 -0.36
C ILE A 116 10.78 12.63 0.14
N ILE A 117 10.69 11.66 1.04
CA ILE A 117 11.84 10.89 1.49
C ILE A 117 11.61 9.41 1.18
N GLU A 118 12.70 8.75 0.79
CA GLU A 118 12.79 7.30 0.75
C GLU A 118 13.32 6.85 2.13
N ALA A 119 12.48 6.12 2.87
CA ALA A 119 12.81 5.60 4.18
C ALA A 119 12.84 4.08 4.14
N SER A 120 13.70 3.47 4.95
CA SER A 120 13.61 2.02 5.19
C SER A 120 12.31 1.69 5.90
N VAL A 121 11.79 0.47 5.69
CA VAL A 121 10.62 0.01 6.45
C VAL A 121 10.94 -0.05 7.93
N LYS A 122 10.02 0.47 8.76
CA LYS A 122 10.25 0.70 10.20
C LYS A 122 10.32 -0.57 11.05
N THR A 123 9.81 -1.70 10.55
CA THR A 123 9.69 -2.95 11.32
C THR A 123 10.37 -4.08 10.57
N GLN A 124 10.87 -5.07 11.32
CA GLN A 124 11.45 -6.28 10.74
C GLN A 124 10.45 -7.03 9.83
N SER A 125 9.16 -7.03 10.20
CA SER A 125 8.09 -7.59 9.38
C SER A 125 7.82 -6.82 8.08
N GLY A 126 8.29 -5.57 7.98
CA GLY A 126 8.25 -4.78 6.76
C GLY A 126 9.25 -5.28 5.70
N PHE A 127 10.39 -5.83 6.14
CA PHE A 127 11.37 -6.46 5.25
C PHE A 127 10.86 -7.85 4.87
N ARG A 128 10.49 -8.02 3.61
CA ARG A 128 9.97 -9.29 3.11
C ARG A 128 10.25 -9.45 1.63
N GLU A 129 10.30 -10.69 1.19
CA GLU A 129 10.38 -11.07 -0.21
C GLU A 129 9.11 -11.86 -0.54
N ILE A 130 8.38 -11.45 -1.57
CA ILE A 130 7.13 -12.09 -1.99
C ILE A 130 7.21 -12.51 -3.46
N PRO A 131 6.63 -13.67 -3.82
CA PRO A 131 6.55 -14.08 -5.22
C PRO A 131 5.59 -13.19 -6.01
N ILE A 132 5.91 -12.97 -7.29
CA ILE A 132 5.08 -12.26 -8.24
C ILE A 132 4.38 -13.30 -9.12
N PRO A 133 3.03 -13.25 -9.26
CA PRO A 133 2.31 -14.14 -10.17
C PRO A 133 2.81 -14.00 -11.61
N ASN A 134 2.95 -15.13 -12.34
CA ASN A 134 3.54 -15.18 -13.68
C ASN A 134 2.89 -14.19 -14.66
N ASN A 135 1.56 -14.07 -14.66
CA ASN A 135 0.82 -13.16 -15.52
C ASN A 135 1.11 -11.69 -15.20
N VAL A 136 1.29 -11.36 -13.92
CA VAL A 136 1.65 -10.00 -13.46
C VAL A 136 3.09 -9.70 -13.82
N PHE A 137 3.99 -10.67 -13.66
CA PHE A 137 5.39 -10.54 -14.05
C PHE A 137 5.53 -10.29 -15.56
N ALA A 138 4.78 -11.03 -16.40
CA ALA A 138 4.76 -10.80 -17.85
C ALA A 138 4.30 -9.36 -18.19
N LYS A 139 3.24 -8.87 -17.56
CA LYS A 139 2.76 -7.48 -17.73
C LYS A 139 3.78 -6.43 -17.25
N LEU A 140 4.52 -6.74 -16.22
CA LEU A 140 5.61 -5.89 -15.73
C LEU A 140 6.75 -5.80 -16.76
N MET A 141 7.08 -6.91 -17.43
CA MET A 141 8.09 -6.92 -18.49
C MET A 141 7.63 -6.17 -19.74
N GLU A 142 6.36 -6.31 -20.13
CA GLU A 142 5.77 -5.52 -21.20
C GLU A 142 5.86 -4.01 -20.87
N TYR A 143 5.51 -3.62 -19.66
CA TYR A 143 5.60 -2.22 -19.19
C TYR A 143 7.03 -1.67 -19.29
N LYS A 144 8.03 -2.46 -18.88
CA LYS A 144 9.43 -2.05 -18.98
C LYS A 144 9.81 -1.70 -20.40
N VAL A 145 9.55 -2.61 -21.34
CA VAL A 145 9.98 -2.48 -22.74
C VAL A 145 9.14 -1.44 -23.49
N GLN A 146 7.82 -1.49 -23.33
CA GLN A 146 6.91 -0.68 -24.15
C GLN A 146 6.71 0.74 -23.62
N ILE A 147 6.96 0.99 -22.34
CA ILE A 147 6.73 2.29 -21.71
C ILE A 147 8.06 2.90 -21.25
N GLN A 148 8.73 2.30 -20.28
CA GLN A 148 9.91 2.92 -19.66
C GLN A 148 11.11 3.04 -20.60
N ASP A 149 11.44 2.00 -21.35
CA ASP A 149 12.59 2.03 -22.26
C ASP A 149 12.33 2.99 -23.41
N GLN A 150 11.07 3.12 -23.88
CA GLN A 150 10.68 4.10 -24.89
C GLN A 150 10.72 5.54 -24.36
N GLU A 151 10.20 5.80 -23.14
CA GLU A 151 10.27 7.11 -22.50
C GLU A 151 11.73 7.54 -22.31
N LYS A 152 12.58 6.62 -21.87
CA LYS A 152 14.02 6.85 -21.70
C LYS A 152 14.68 7.20 -23.04
N ALA A 153 14.32 6.50 -24.11
CA ALA A 153 14.86 6.76 -25.46
C ALA A 153 14.38 8.11 -26.02
N MET A 154 13.15 8.53 -25.74
CA MET A 154 12.58 9.79 -26.22
C MET A 154 13.09 11.02 -25.44
N CYS A 155 13.53 10.87 -24.22
CA CYS A 155 13.95 11.98 -23.34
C CYS A 155 15.37 12.48 -23.60
N CYS A 156 15.89 12.54 -24.79
CA CYS A 156 17.11 13.25 -25.23
C CYS A 156 18.10 13.73 -24.11
N GLY A 157 18.44 12.87 -23.14
CA GLY A 157 19.37 13.19 -22.05
C GLY A 157 18.77 13.82 -20.79
N CYS A 158 17.48 14.09 -20.76
CA CYS A 158 16.80 14.64 -19.55
C CYS A 158 16.25 13.54 -18.61
N TYR A 159 16.30 12.27 -18.98
CA TYR A 159 15.81 11.17 -18.18
C TYR A 159 16.77 10.88 -17.00
N MET A 160 16.30 11.06 -15.78
CA MET A 160 17.04 10.72 -14.57
C MET A 160 16.73 9.29 -14.15
N ASP A 161 17.56 8.33 -14.57
CA ASP A 161 17.38 6.92 -14.25
C ASP A 161 17.71 6.63 -12.78
N ASN A 162 16.72 6.77 -11.93
CA ASN A 162 16.80 6.44 -10.50
C ASN A 162 16.44 4.97 -10.22
N GLY A 163 16.22 4.17 -11.25
CA GLY A 163 15.95 2.74 -11.18
C GLY A 163 14.56 2.38 -10.62
N TYR A 164 13.62 3.33 -10.50
CA TYR A 164 12.28 3.04 -10.01
C TYR A 164 11.52 2.06 -10.91
N LEU A 165 10.83 1.09 -10.29
CA LEU A 165 9.99 0.13 -10.99
C LEU A 165 8.83 0.84 -11.70
N PHE A 166 8.17 1.75 -10.99
CA PHE A 166 7.12 2.63 -11.50
C PHE A 166 7.63 4.06 -11.46
N ALA A 167 8.29 4.47 -12.54
CA ALA A 167 8.90 5.79 -12.66
C ALA A 167 7.94 6.82 -13.24
N SER A 168 8.20 8.10 -12.99
CA SER A 168 7.61 9.21 -13.75
C SER A 168 8.15 9.20 -15.20
N PRO A 169 7.54 9.92 -16.17
CA PRO A 169 8.05 10.01 -17.53
C PRO A 169 9.50 10.51 -17.64
N MET A 170 9.99 11.20 -16.62
CA MET A 170 11.38 11.71 -16.53
C MET A 170 12.29 10.82 -15.68
N GLY A 171 11.85 9.61 -15.29
CA GLY A 171 12.64 8.64 -14.53
C GLY A 171 12.65 8.84 -13.02
N GLY A 172 12.02 9.89 -12.51
CA GLY A 172 11.90 10.16 -11.07
C GLY A 172 10.87 9.27 -10.37
N CYS A 173 10.79 9.38 -9.03
CA CYS A 173 9.77 8.67 -8.26
C CYS A 173 8.36 9.14 -8.58
N VAL A 174 7.40 8.23 -8.50
CA VAL A 174 5.97 8.55 -8.52
C VAL A 174 5.51 8.75 -7.09
N GLU A 175 4.94 9.92 -6.82
CA GLU A 175 4.42 10.22 -5.48
C GLU A 175 3.18 9.37 -5.16
N PRO A 176 2.99 8.99 -3.87
CA PRO A 176 1.77 8.32 -3.44
C PRO A 176 0.46 9.09 -3.74
N SER A 177 0.50 10.43 -3.76
CA SER A 177 -0.63 11.27 -4.20
C SER A 177 -0.97 11.02 -5.67
N HIS A 178 0.02 11.08 -6.54
CA HIS A 178 -0.17 10.83 -7.98
C HIS A 178 -0.65 9.38 -8.25
N MET A 179 -0.14 8.39 -7.50
CA MET A 179 -0.61 7.01 -7.63
C MET A 179 -2.09 6.86 -7.23
N ARG A 180 -2.58 7.65 -6.25
CA ARG A 180 -4.02 7.71 -5.93
C ARG A 180 -4.83 8.33 -7.08
N ASP A 181 -4.29 9.38 -7.72
CA ASP A 181 -4.95 10.01 -8.86
C ASP A 181 -5.06 9.04 -10.04
N VAL A 182 -4.03 8.23 -10.27
CA VAL A 182 -4.07 7.14 -11.27
C VAL A 182 -5.17 6.14 -10.96
N LEU A 183 -5.28 5.69 -9.71
CA LEU A 183 -6.36 4.79 -9.30
C LEU A 183 -7.73 5.45 -9.52
N ASN A 184 -7.92 6.69 -9.08
CA ASN A 184 -9.18 7.42 -9.23
C ASN A 184 -9.59 7.54 -10.70
N TYR A 185 -8.64 7.86 -11.57
CA TYR A 185 -8.87 7.90 -13.02
C TYR A 185 -9.36 6.54 -13.55
N LEU A 186 -8.67 5.44 -13.20
CA LEU A 186 -9.05 4.10 -13.65
C LEU A 186 -10.40 3.65 -13.10
N LEU A 187 -10.71 3.98 -11.84
CA LEU A 187 -12.04 3.70 -11.25
C LEU A 187 -13.14 4.45 -12.01
N GLN A 188 -12.92 5.72 -12.32
CA GLN A 188 -13.88 6.52 -13.09
C GLN A 188 -14.10 5.93 -14.49
N VAL A 189 -13.04 5.53 -15.19
CA VAL A 189 -13.14 4.89 -16.52
C VAL A 189 -13.86 3.55 -16.44
N ALA A 190 -13.64 2.78 -15.37
CA ALA A 190 -14.30 1.49 -15.13
C ALA A 190 -15.76 1.62 -14.65
N GLY A 191 -16.24 2.83 -14.36
CA GLY A 191 -17.57 3.05 -13.77
C GLY A 191 -17.70 2.44 -12.36
N ILE A 192 -16.64 2.56 -11.55
CA ILE A 192 -16.59 2.07 -10.18
C ILE A 192 -16.60 3.25 -9.23
N ASP A 193 -17.42 3.18 -8.18
CA ASP A 193 -17.42 4.21 -7.14
C ASP A 193 -16.05 4.32 -6.47
N HIS A 194 -15.71 5.53 -6.03
CA HIS A 194 -14.44 5.82 -5.38
C HIS A 194 -14.15 4.87 -4.22
N VAL A 195 -12.95 4.30 -4.24
CA VAL A 195 -12.34 3.59 -3.13
C VAL A 195 -10.97 4.20 -2.82
N ASN A 196 -10.56 4.18 -1.55
CA ASN A 196 -9.22 4.60 -1.21
C ASN A 196 -8.18 3.57 -1.69
N PHE A 197 -6.94 3.99 -1.86
CA PHE A 197 -5.87 3.10 -2.38
C PHE A 197 -5.65 1.85 -1.50
N HIS A 198 -5.89 1.97 -0.20
CA HIS A 198 -5.74 0.84 0.72
C HIS A 198 -6.79 -0.26 0.51
N ALA A 199 -7.91 0.06 -0.16
CA ALA A 199 -8.93 -0.91 -0.54
C ALA A 199 -8.38 -2.00 -1.49
N LEU A 200 -7.38 -1.69 -2.33
CA LEU A 200 -6.72 -2.69 -3.19
C LEU A 200 -6.06 -3.79 -2.35
N ARG A 201 -5.34 -3.38 -1.30
CA ARG A 201 -4.70 -4.31 -0.36
C ARG A 201 -5.73 -5.11 0.43
N HIS A 202 -6.86 -4.49 0.83
CA HIS A 202 -7.96 -5.22 1.47
C HIS A 202 -8.62 -6.21 0.53
N THR A 203 -8.80 -5.82 -0.73
CA THR A 203 -9.30 -6.71 -1.78
C THR A 203 -8.38 -7.92 -1.94
N PHE A 204 -7.06 -7.71 -2.07
CA PHE A 204 -6.08 -8.79 -2.10
C PHE A 204 -6.21 -9.72 -0.88
N ALA A 205 -6.27 -9.15 0.32
CA ALA A 205 -6.37 -9.92 1.56
C ALA A 205 -7.66 -10.75 1.61
N THR A 206 -8.80 -10.16 1.27
CA THR A 206 -10.10 -10.84 1.21
C THR A 206 -10.07 -11.98 0.21
N ARG A 207 -9.53 -11.76 -1.01
CA ARG A 207 -9.41 -12.82 -2.03
C ARG A 207 -8.48 -13.95 -1.60
N ALA A 208 -7.41 -13.63 -0.87
CA ALA A 208 -6.52 -14.66 -0.33
C ALA A 208 -7.22 -15.50 0.74
N ILE A 209 -8.02 -14.88 1.61
CA ILE A 209 -8.82 -15.55 2.63
C ILE A 209 -9.87 -16.47 1.97
N GLU A 210 -10.63 -15.98 1.00
CA GLU A 210 -11.63 -16.74 0.26
C GLU A 210 -11.03 -17.97 -0.46
N ARG A 211 -9.74 -17.91 -0.81
CA ARG A 211 -8.99 -19.05 -1.38
C ARG A 211 -8.33 -19.94 -0.35
N GLY A 212 -8.61 -19.75 0.93
CA GLY A 212 -8.10 -20.60 2.01
C GLY A 212 -6.61 -20.37 2.35
N VAL A 213 -6.03 -19.23 1.97
CA VAL A 213 -4.64 -18.91 2.34
C VAL A 213 -4.55 -18.79 3.86
N ASN A 214 -3.57 -19.49 4.45
CA ASN A 214 -3.34 -19.47 5.90
C ASN A 214 -3.08 -18.04 6.40
N VAL A 215 -3.67 -17.69 7.56
CA VAL A 215 -3.57 -16.34 8.18
C VAL A 215 -2.12 -15.91 8.37
N LYS A 216 -1.25 -16.82 8.81
CA LYS A 216 0.16 -16.53 9.04
C LYS A 216 0.86 -16.19 7.73
N THR A 217 0.67 -17.00 6.69
CA THR A 217 1.22 -16.77 5.35
C THR A 217 0.75 -15.43 4.79
N LEU A 218 -0.54 -15.11 4.92
CA LEU A 218 -1.11 -13.84 4.48
C LEU A 218 -0.50 -12.66 5.26
N SER A 219 -0.36 -12.80 6.58
CA SER A 219 0.28 -11.79 7.44
C SER A 219 1.73 -11.52 7.01
N ASP A 220 2.48 -12.56 6.66
CA ASP A 220 3.87 -12.44 6.20
C ASP A 220 3.96 -11.76 4.82
N ILE A 221 3.08 -12.11 3.88
CA ILE A 221 2.98 -11.44 2.57
C ILE A 221 2.66 -9.96 2.75
N LEU A 222 1.68 -9.64 3.58
CA LEU A 222 1.26 -8.27 3.83
C LEU A 222 2.27 -7.48 4.68
N GLY A 223 3.14 -8.14 5.43
CA GLY A 223 4.08 -7.49 6.36
C GLY A 223 3.36 -6.78 7.50
N HIS A 224 2.39 -7.46 8.13
CA HIS A 224 1.77 -7.00 9.35
C HIS A 224 2.68 -7.29 10.55
N SER A 225 2.84 -6.31 11.43
CA SER A 225 3.64 -6.48 12.67
C SER A 225 2.96 -7.39 13.68
N GLN A 226 1.65 -7.54 13.59
CA GLN A 226 0.82 -8.39 14.45
C GLN A 226 -0.16 -9.17 13.57
N VAL A 227 -0.21 -10.48 13.79
CA VAL A 227 -1.13 -11.39 13.06
C VAL A 227 -2.59 -11.04 13.32
N GLN A 228 -2.88 -10.42 14.50
CA GLN A 228 -4.22 -9.97 14.86
C GLN A 228 -4.85 -9.06 13.82
N ILE A 229 -4.06 -8.18 13.19
CA ILE A 229 -4.54 -7.30 12.12
C ILE A 229 -5.08 -8.10 10.92
N THR A 230 -4.46 -9.25 10.64
CA THR A 230 -4.93 -10.17 9.57
C THR A 230 -6.13 -10.98 10.06
N MET A 231 -6.15 -11.40 11.34
CA MET A 231 -7.28 -12.13 11.93
C MET A 231 -8.57 -11.31 11.92
N ASP A 232 -8.49 -9.99 12.19
CA ASP A 232 -9.66 -9.12 12.15
C ASP A 232 -10.34 -9.11 10.77
N LEU A 233 -9.58 -9.34 9.68
CA LEU A 233 -10.13 -9.53 8.33
C LEU A 233 -10.87 -10.87 8.19
N TYR A 234 -10.46 -11.91 8.94
CA TYR A 234 -11.13 -13.23 8.94
C TYR A 234 -12.45 -13.22 9.70
N CYS A 235 -12.67 -12.31 10.65
CA CYS A 235 -13.90 -12.24 11.43
C CYS A 235 -15.16 -11.93 10.58
N HIS A 236 -14.98 -11.45 9.34
CA HIS A 236 -16.04 -11.23 8.36
C HIS A 236 -16.25 -12.40 7.39
N THR A 237 -15.65 -13.58 7.69
CA THR A 237 -15.78 -14.76 6.84
C THR A 237 -17.25 -15.22 6.79
N SER A 238 -17.79 -15.37 5.60
CA SER A 238 -19.20 -15.72 5.40
C SER A 238 -19.53 -17.11 5.95
N LEU A 239 -20.79 -17.34 6.35
CA LEU A 239 -21.31 -18.65 6.73
C LEU A 239 -21.07 -19.71 5.65
N ASP A 240 -21.01 -19.30 4.38
CA ASP A 240 -20.76 -20.21 3.25
C ASP A 240 -19.35 -20.79 3.29
N HIS A 241 -18.33 -19.96 3.62
CA HIS A 241 -16.96 -20.45 3.78
C HIS A 241 -16.84 -21.43 4.97
N MET A 242 -17.52 -21.15 6.09
CA MET A 242 -17.57 -22.10 7.22
C MET A 242 -18.23 -23.43 6.79
N ARG A 243 -19.26 -23.35 5.96
CA ARG A 243 -19.95 -24.53 5.43
C ARG A 243 -19.04 -25.34 4.50
N ASP A 244 -18.27 -24.67 3.64
CA ASP A 244 -17.32 -25.33 2.74
C ASP A 244 -16.19 -26.02 3.52
N VAL A 245 -15.66 -25.37 4.56
CA VAL A 245 -14.66 -25.97 5.46
C VAL A 245 -15.25 -27.21 6.15
N MET A 246 -16.46 -27.12 6.71
CA MET A 246 -17.11 -28.27 7.36
C MET A 246 -17.38 -29.41 6.38
N ASN A 247 -17.80 -29.10 5.15
CA ASN A 247 -18.01 -30.08 4.12
C ASN A 247 -16.70 -30.76 3.68
N SER A 248 -15.59 -30.03 3.60
CA SER A 248 -14.27 -30.60 3.27
C SER A 248 -13.74 -31.56 4.36
N MET A 249 -14.26 -31.48 5.57
CA MET A 249 -13.94 -32.39 6.67
C MET A 249 -14.87 -33.62 6.70
N ALA A 250 -15.93 -33.64 5.91
CA ALA A 250 -16.91 -34.74 5.93
C ALA A 250 -16.31 -36.09 5.53
N ASP A 251 -15.23 -36.10 4.74
CA ASP A 251 -14.52 -37.30 4.33
C ASP A 251 -13.70 -37.95 5.47
N LEU A 252 -13.63 -37.30 6.64
CA LEU A 252 -12.91 -37.78 7.83
C LEU A 252 -13.82 -38.59 8.77
N PHE A 253 -15.13 -38.59 8.53
CA PHE A 253 -16.16 -39.24 9.35
C PHE A 253 -17.00 -40.19 8.50
#